data_a7fbea3cb06d153d6d41a40711723179
#
_entry.id   a7fbea3cb06d153d6d41a40711723179
#
_cell.length_a   1.000
_cell.length_b   1.000
_cell.length_c   1.000
_cell.angle_alpha   90.00
_cell.angle_beta   90.00
_cell.angle_gamma   90.00
#
_symmetry.space_group_name_H-M   'P 1'
#
loop_
_entity.id
_entity.type
_entity.pdbx_description
1 polymer ?
#
loop_
_entity_poly.entity_id
_entity_poly.type
_entity_poly.pdbx_seq_one_letter_code
_entity_poly.pdbx_strand_id
1 'polypeptide(L)'
;MKKVIAAMVPEDSAYSVIPELVSRGIADRTAKISRKGGYKLVPIVDERVEEARERFQLCETMAHSIERMKPQERIILGLAHLPDSVRAALPSKWEFVGDVAVIRLPEACEDYKEDIGKVYAGVLGVKTVCADVSGISGEFRRPSTEIIYGTESESVRLENGILYDFDVTRVMFASGNTDERMRMRSTDCSGETVVDMFAGIGYFTLPIARFSGARMVFACEKNPESYGFLLKNIRLNGVAEKVIPMLGDNRSIPGSGFADRILMGYVQTTSLFLPKAVSMIRRGGIIHYHDTFPVGEQERRVNEIFSEACGGFEVLGIREVKSFAPSVSHYVADVRISDRFA
;
A
#
# COMPACT_ATOMS: atom_id res chain seq x y z
N MET A 1 -7.33 38.69 -8.18
CA MET A 1 -8.74 38.35 -8.53
C MET A 1 -8.86 38.28 -10.03
N LYS A 2 -9.54 37.29 -10.56
CA LYS A 2 -9.87 37.14 -11.97
C LYS A 2 -11.39 37.26 -12.16
N LYS A 3 -11.83 37.78 -13.31
CA LYS A 3 -13.23 37.76 -13.73
C LYS A 3 -13.59 36.32 -14.11
N VAL A 4 -14.68 35.79 -13.54
CA VAL A 4 -15.15 34.44 -13.77
C VAL A 4 -16.65 34.39 -13.95
N ILE A 5 -17.16 33.42 -14.67
CA ILE A 5 -18.58 33.06 -14.69
C ILE A 5 -18.81 32.10 -13.52
N ALA A 6 -19.83 32.36 -12.72
CA ALA A 6 -20.17 31.55 -11.56
C ALA A 6 -21.64 31.10 -11.59
N ALA A 7 -21.88 29.86 -11.20
CA ALA A 7 -23.23 29.35 -10.95
C ALA A 7 -23.73 29.85 -9.59
N MET A 8 -24.95 30.36 -9.58
CA MET A 8 -25.65 30.81 -8.35
C MET A 8 -26.33 29.60 -7.72
N VAL A 9 -25.69 29.00 -6.72
CA VAL A 9 -26.20 27.83 -5.98
C VAL A 9 -26.82 28.29 -4.68
N PRO A 10 -28.13 28.07 -4.40
CA PRO A 10 -28.74 28.43 -3.12
C PRO A 10 -27.98 27.78 -1.94
N GLU A 11 -27.86 28.53 -0.82
CA GLU A 11 -27.05 28.04 0.31
C GLU A 11 -27.57 26.74 0.94
N ASP A 12 -28.88 26.53 0.94
CA ASP A 12 -29.55 25.33 1.45
C ASP A 12 -29.27 24.09 0.64
N SER A 13 -29.07 24.20 -0.68
CA SER A 13 -28.74 23.10 -1.58
C SER A 13 -27.22 22.96 -1.86
N ALA A 14 -26.43 23.91 -1.41
CA ALA A 14 -24.99 23.96 -1.73
C ALA A 14 -24.20 22.74 -1.25
N TYR A 15 -24.66 22.08 -0.17
CA TYR A 15 -24.02 20.88 0.37
C TYR A 15 -24.03 19.69 -0.61
N SER A 16 -25.11 19.53 -1.37
CA SER A 16 -25.23 18.44 -2.36
C SER A 16 -24.76 18.85 -3.76
N VAL A 17 -25.05 20.10 -4.16
CA VAL A 17 -24.81 20.57 -5.52
C VAL A 17 -23.32 20.86 -5.78
N ILE A 18 -22.60 21.45 -4.83
CA ILE A 18 -21.18 21.76 -5.05
C ILE A 18 -20.30 20.53 -5.26
N PRO A 19 -20.42 19.45 -4.44
CA PRO A 19 -19.71 18.21 -4.71
C PRO A 19 -20.04 17.58 -6.08
N GLU A 20 -21.29 17.66 -6.52
CA GLU A 20 -21.69 17.20 -7.86
C GLU A 20 -20.99 18.01 -8.97
N LEU A 21 -21.02 19.34 -8.89
CA LEU A 21 -20.33 20.21 -9.87
C LEU A 21 -18.82 19.92 -9.91
N VAL A 22 -18.20 19.64 -8.76
CA VAL A 22 -16.79 19.30 -8.66
C VAL A 22 -16.51 17.94 -9.27
N SER A 23 -17.32 16.92 -8.98
CA SER A 23 -17.12 15.55 -9.50
C SER A 23 -17.31 15.47 -11.03
N ARG A 24 -18.18 16.29 -11.58
CA ARG A 24 -18.41 16.39 -13.03
C ARG A 24 -17.40 17.29 -13.75
N GLY A 25 -16.45 17.90 -13.03
CA GLY A 25 -15.46 18.82 -13.60
C GLY A 25 -16.07 20.12 -14.15
N ILE A 26 -17.24 20.52 -13.66
CA ILE A 26 -17.94 21.77 -14.06
C ILE A 26 -17.43 22.96 -13.23
N ALA A 27 -17.19 22.75 -11.91
CA ALA A 27 -16.66 23.79 -11.03
C ALA A 27 -15.17 24.07 -11.29
N ASP A 28 -14.81 25.34 -11.47
CA ASP A 28 -13.41 25.79 -11.55
C ASP A 28 -12.77 25.76 -10.15
N ARG A 29 -11.98 24.73 -9.91
CA ARG A 29 -11.27 24.51 -8.64
C ARG A 29 -10.09 25.48 -8.43
N THR A 30 -9.74 26.29 -9.42
CA THR A 30 -8.66 27.29 -9.33
C THR A 30 -9.16 28.64 -8.84
N ALA A 31 -10.46 28.77 -8.60
CA ALA A 31 -11.08 30.00 -8.12
C ALA A 31 -11.91 29.75 -6.85
N LYS A 32 -11.86 30.71 -5.90
CA LYS A 32 -12.60 30.59 -4.63
C LYS A 32 -14.09 30.79 -4.86
N ILE A 33 -14.89 29.94 -4.23
CA ILE A 33 -16.33 30.14 -4.08
C ILE A 33 -16.57 31.34 -3.17
N SER A 34 -17.45 32.24 -3.60
CA SER A 34 -17.87 33.42 -2.82
C SER A 34 -19.35 33.33 -2.43
N ARG A 35 -19.83 34.28 -1.63
CA ARG A 35 -21.24 34.36 -1.20
C ARG A 35 -21.83 35.71 -1.60
N LYS A 36 -23.09 35.71 -2.04
CA LYS A 36 -23.84 36.94 -2.32
C LYS A 36 -25.35 36.64 -2.29
N GLY A 37 -26.07 37.38 -1.47
CA GLY A 37 -27.54 37.36 -1.49
C GLY A 37 -28.20 36.00 -1.26
N GLY A 38 -27.69 35.15 -0.32
CA GLY A 38 -28.22 33.81 -0.05
C GLY A 38 -27.77 32.74 -1.02
N TYR A 39 -26.83 33.08 -1.91
CA TYR A 39 -26.25 32.13 -2.88
C TYR A 39 -24.75 31.96 -2.66
N LYS A 40 -24.26 30.73 -2.90
CA LYS A 40 -22.86 30.49 -3.14
C LYS A 40 -22.57 30.62 -4.64
N LEU A 41 -21.64 31.51 -4.97
CA LEU A 41 -21.20 31.74 -6.32
C LEU A 41 -20.05 30.77 -6.60
N VAL A 42 -20.34 29.71 -7.36
CA VAL A 42 -19.41 28.62 -7.69
C VAL A 42 -18.80 28.93 -9.05
N PRO A 43 -17.49 29.27 -9.13
CA PRO A 43 -16.84 29.51 -10.42
C PRO A 43 -16.93 28.27 -11.32
N ILE A 44 -17.18 28.51 -12.61
CA ILE A 44 -17.37 27.46 -13.64
C ILE A 44 -16.17 27.47 -14.59
N VAL A 45 -15.75 26.30 -15.03
CA VAL A 45 -14.73 26.12 -16.07
C VAL A 45 -15.28 26.66 -17.39
N ASP A 46 -14.50 27.47 -18.10
CA ASP A 46 -14.96 28.18 -19.31
C ASP A 46 -15.60 27.26 -20.35
N GLU A 47 -15.02 26.07 -20.56
CA GLU A 47 -15.52 25.07 -21.51
C GLU A 47 -16.83 24.39 -21.08
N ARG A 48 -17.26 24.61 -19.82
CA ARG A 48 -18.47 23.99 -19.24
C ARG A 48 -19.57 25.00 -18.92
N VAL A 49 -19.41 26.25 -19.33
CA VAL A 49 -20.37 27.32 -19.03
C VAL A 49 -21.76 27.02 -19.59
N GLU A 50 -21.85 26.52 -20.82
CA GLU A 50 -23.15 26.20 -21.45
C GLU A 50 -23.84 25.04 -20.72
N GLU A 51 -23.12 24.01 -20.32
CA GLU A 51 -23.68 22.92 -19.50
C GLU A 51 -24.19 23.41 -18.14
N ALA A 52 -23.45 24.32 -17.50
CA ALA A 52 -23.89 24.91 -16.24
C ALA A 52 -25.14 25.79 -16.40
N ARG A 53 -25.27 26.49 -17.53
CA ARG A 53 -26.39 27.37 -17.86
C ARG A 53 -27.74 26.64 -17.95
N GLU A 54 -27.73 25.39 -18.38
CA GLU A 54 -28.94 24.57 -18.46
C GLU A 54 -29.58 24.31 -17.08
N ARG A 55 -28.80 24.39 -16.01
CA ARG A 55 -29.22 23.99 -14.66
C ARG A 55 -29.19 25.10 -13.62
N PHE A 56 -28.41 26.16 -13.86
CA PHE A 56 -28.16 27.22 -12.87
C PHE A 56 -28.25 28.59 -13.51
N GLN A 57 -28.73 29.53 -12.74
CA GLN A 57 -28.54 30.96 -13.06
C GLN A 57 -27.04 31.29 -12.93
N LEU A 58 -26.47 31.87 -13.98
CA LEU A 58 -25.07 32.28 -14.00
C LEU A 58 -24.94 33.78 -13.80
N CYS A 59 -23.85 34.18 -13.15
CA CYS A 59 -23.47 35.60 -13.01
C CYS A 59 -21.97 35.76 -13.25
N GLU A 60 -21.59 36.93 -13.72
CA GLU A 60 -20.20 37.37 -13.72
C GLU A 60 -19.80 37.88 -12.33
N THR A 61 -18.65 37.44 -11.83
CA THR A 61 -18.13 37.87 -10.55
C THR A 61 -16.58 37.88 -10.56
N MET A 62 -16.03 38.58 -9.57
CA MET A 62 -14.60 38.59 -9.32
C MET A 62 -14.26 37.47 -8.30
N ALA A 63 -13.47 36.52 -8.68
CA ALA A 63 -13.01 35.46 -7.77
C ALA A 63 -11.51 35.59 -7.48
N HIS A 64 -11.13 35.25 -6.23
CA HIS A 64 -9.72 35.06 -5.90
C HIS A 64 -9.22 33.75 -6.52
N SER A 65 -8.12 33.82 -7.27
CA SER A 65 -7.45 32.62 -7.73
C SER A 65 -6.94 31.83 -6.53
N ILE A 66 -7.16 30.51 -6.57
CA ILE A 66 -6.53 29.57 -5.66
C ILE A 66 -5.29 29.08 -6.40
N GLU A 67 -4.17 29.72 -6.24
CA GLU A 67 -2.88 29.14 -6.61
C GLU A 67 -2.60 28.03 -5.62
N ARG A 68 -2.92 26.81 -5.99
CA ARG A 68 -2.53 25.62 -5.23
C ARG A 68 -1.11 25.27 -5.63
N MET A 69 -0.15 25.86 -4.94
CA MET A 69 1.23 25.36 -5.02
C MET A 69 1.24 23.87 -4.69
N LYS A 70 1.90 23.08 -5.54
CA LYS A 70 2.10 21.65 -5.28
C LYS A 70 2.89 21.49 -3.97
N PRO A 71 2.70 20.39 -3.23
CA PRO A 71 3.46 20.15 -2.01
C PRO A 71 4.97 20.31 -2.20
N GLN A 72 5.52 19.82 -3.32
CA GLN A 72 6.94 19.98 -3.64
C GLN A 72 7.39 21.44 -3.76
N GLU A 73 6.58 22.30 -4.39
CA GLU A 73 6.88 23.73 -4.53
C GLU A 73 6.87 24.43 -3.16
N ARG A 74 5.94 24.06 -2.29
CA ARG A 74 5.86 24.55 -0.91
C ARG A 74 7.07 24.11 -0.08
N ILE A 75 7.53 22.87 -0.25
CA ILE A 75 8.72 22.33 0.40
C ILE A 75 9.95 23.13 -0.03
N ILE A 76 10.17 23.31 -1.34
CA ILE A 76 11.30 24.05 -1.89
C ILE A 76 11.30 25.50 -1.37
N LEU A 77 10.12 26.15 -1.33
CA LEU A 77 9.98 27.49 -0.80
C LEU A 77 10.29 27.56 0.71
N GLY A 78 9.78 26.61 1.49
CA GLY A 78 10.05 26.53 2.94
C GLY A 78 11.52 26.29 3.28
N LEU A 79 12.28 25.72 2.34
CA LEU A 79 13.71 25.44 2.46
C LEU A 79 14.59 26.38 1.59
N ALA A 80 14.08 27.56 1.24
CA ALA A 80 14.78 28.53 0.38
C ALA A 80 16.11 29.05 0.96
N HIS A 81 16.31 28.90 2.27
CA HIS A 81 17.56 29.27 2.97
C HIS A 81 18.68 28.22 2.79
N LEU A 82 18.36 27.02 2.33
CA LEU A 82 19.37 25.97 2.10
C LEU A 82 20.13 26.19 0.78
N PRO A 83 21.34 25.62 0.66
CA PRO A 83 22.13 25.67 -0.58
C PRO A 83 21.36 25.12 -1.79
N ASP A 84 21.61 25.67 -2.97
CA ASP A 84 20.94 25.25 -4.21
C ASP A 84 21.12 23.77 -4.52
N SER A 85 22.30 23.21 -4.25
CA SER A 85 22.61 21.79 -4.42
C SER A 85 21.73 20.90 -3.54
N VAL A 86 21.49 21.30 -2.30
CA VAL A 86 20.61 20.57 -1.36
C VAL A 86 19.16 20.67 -1.82
N ARG A 87 18.70 21.87 -2.22
CA ARG A 87 17.33 22.08 -2.71
C ARG A 87 17.01 21.28 -3.97
N ALA A 88 18.00 21.14 -4.86
CA ALA A 88 17.89 20.32 -6.08
C ALA A 88 17.82 18.81 -5.77
N ALA A 89 18.38 18.36 -4.65
CA ALA A 89 18.39 16.97 -4.20
C ALA A 89 17.18 16.59 -3.35
N LEU A 90 16.28 17.53 -2.96
CA LEU A 90 15.15 17.25 -2.09
C LEU A 90 14.23 16.15 -2.66
N PRO A 91 13.82 15.17 -1.83
CA PRO A 91 12.91 14.11 -2.25
C PRO A 91 11.60 14.64 -2.82
N SER A 92 11.22 14.21 -4.02
CA SER A 92 9.93 14.55 -4.66
C SER A 92 8.86 13.49 -4.44
N LYS A 93 9.22 12.37 -3.79
CA LYS A 93 8.33 11.26 -3.47
C LYS A 93 8.42 10.94 -1.98
N TRP A 94 7.28 10.57 -1.43
CA TRP A 94 7.14 10.13 -0.03
C TRP A 94 6.05 9.06 0.07
N GLU A 95 6.14 8.26 1.13
CA GLU A 95 5.10 7.31 1.48
C GLU A 95 4.40 7.75 2.77
N PHE A 96 3.08 7.56 2.83
CA PHE A 96 2.32 7.83 4.05
C PHE A 96 2.00 6.52 4.78
N VAL A 97 2.22 6.51 6.08
CA VAL A 97 1.73 5.50 7.01
C VAL A 97 0.94 6.26 8.07
N GLY A 98 -0.38 6.33 7.91
CA GLY A 98 -1.22 7.18 8.74
C GLY A 98 -0.73 8.63 8.77
N ASP A 99 -0.28 9.09 9.93
CA ASP A 99 0.26 10.42 10.18
C ASP A 99 1.80 10.49 10.22
N VAL A 100 2.46 9.46 9.69
CA VAL A 100 3.90 9.40 9.45
C VAL A 100 4.19 9.50 7.95
N ALA A 101 5.14 10.33 7.54
CA ALA A 101 5.68 10.36 6.18
C ALA A 101 7.10 9.75 6.16
N VAL A 102 7.35 8.86 5.21
CA VAL A 102 8.68 8.30 4.97
C VAL A 102 9.22 8.87 3.67
N ILE A 103 10.42 9.44 3.72
CA ILE A 103 11.14 10.00 2.56
C ILE A 103 12.48 9.28 2.40
N ARG A 104 12.95 9.16 1.16
CA ARG A 104 14.31 8.70 0.90
C ARG A 104 15.23 9.90 0.88
N LEU A 105 16.06 10.05 1.92
CA LEU A 105 16.93 11.20 2.09
C LEU A 105 18.25 10.97 1.33
N PRO A 106 18.61 11.82 0.34
CA PRO A 106 19.92 11.78 -0.30
C PRO A 106 21.02 12.23 0.66
N GLU A 107 22.24 11.72 0.49
CA GLU A 107 23.43 12.07 1.28
C GLU A 107 23.66 13.59 1.35
N ALA A 108 23.45 14.30 0.25
CA ALA A 108 23.59 15.77 0.21
C ALA A 108 22.61 16.53 1.15
N CYS A 109 21.60 15.87 1.66
CA CYS A 109 20.57 16.43 2.55
C CYS A 109 20.81 16.08 4.03
N GLU A 110 21.79 15.23 4.35
CA GLU A 110 21.99 14.66 5.69
C GLU A 110 22.22 15.72 6.76
N ASP A 111 23.09 16.71 6.47
CA ASP A 111 23.41 17.79 7.41
C ASP A 111 22.23 18.73 7.69
N TYR A 112 21.15 18.64 6.90
CA TYR A 112 19.96 19.49 6.97
C TYR A 112 18.68 18.72 7.31
N LYS A 113 18.81 17.46 7.75
CA LYS A 113 17.67 16.55 7.92
C LYS A 113 16.61 17.04 8.89
N GLU A 114 16.97 17.78 9.95
CA GLU A 114 16.03 18.34 10.91
C GLU A 114 15.15 19.43 10.29
N ASP A 115 15.76 20.39 9.55
CA ASP A 115 15.05 21.45 8.84
C ASP A 115 14.13 20.86 7.75
N ILE A 116 14.67 19.89 6.99
CA ILE A 116 13.92 19.17 5.96
C ILE A 116 12.73 18.47 6.60
N GLY A 117 12.95 17.68 7.66
CA GLY A 117 11.88 16.97 8.36
C GLY A 117 10.77 17.89 8.84
N LYS A 118 11.12 19.02 9.45
CA LYS A 118 10.18 20.03 9.94
C LYS A 118 9.32 20.63 8.81
N VAL A 119 9.94 20.99 7.68
CA VAL A 119 9.20 21.59 6.55
C VAL A 119 8.31 20.54 5.88
N TYR A 120 8.81 19.32 5.68
CA TYR A 120 7.99 18.22 5.15
C TYR A 120 6.78 17.96 6.05
N ALA A 121 6.97 17.86 7.36
CA ALA A 121 5.87 17.65 8.31
C ALA A 121 4.79 18.74 8.18
N GLY A 122 5.20 20.00 8.16
CA GLY A 122 4.28 21.15 8.05
C GLY A 122 3.54 21.21 6.70
N VAL A 123 4.23 20.86 5.60
CA VAL A 123 3.62 20.88 4.26
C VAL A 123 2.70 19.70 4.03
N LEU A 124 3.10 18.50 4.48
CA LEU A 124 2.35 17.25 4.27
C LEU A 124 1.25 17.07 5.33
N GLY A 125 1.30 17.80 6.45
CA GLY A 125 0.32 17.70 7.51
C GLY A 125 0.44 16.43 8.33
N VAL A 126 1.68 15.93 8.53
CA VAL A 126 1.99 14.71 9.31
C VAL A 126 2.63 15.09 10.65
N LYS A 127 2.53 14.19 11.64
CA LYS A 127 3.17 14.38 12.95
C LYS A 127 4.64 14.05 12.93
N THR A 128 5.03 13.04 12.15
CA THR A 128 6.39 12.52 12.09
C THR A 128 6.86 12.38 10.65
N VAL A 129 8.13 12.73 10.42
CA VAL A 129 8.84 12.45 9.18
C VAL A 129 10.02 11.54 9.48
N CYS A 130 10.09 10.44 8.77
CA CYS A 130 11.19 9.49 8.83
C CYS A 130 11.98 9.49 7.53
N ALA A 131 13.29 9.30 7.63
CA ALA A 131 14.20 9.14 6.50
C ALA A 131 14.57 7.67 6.31
N ASP A 132 14.37 7.13 5.10
CA ASP A 132 14.98 5.86 4.67
C ASP A 132 16.40 6.16 4.19
N VAL A 133 17.40 5.68 4.93
CA VAL A 133 18.81 6.00 4.71
C VAL A 133 19.50 5.00 3.80
N SER A 134 19.24 3.70 3.96
CA SER A 134 20.00 2.65 3.23
C SER A 134 19.16 1.44 2.79
N GLY A 135 17.82 1.56 2.85
CA GLY A 135 16.91 0.48 2.43
C GLY A 135 16.76 -0.62 3.48
N ILE A 136 16.72 -1.89 3.04
CA ILE A 136 16.35 -3.04 3.87
C ILE A 136 17.52 -3.99 4.00
N SER A 137 17.77 -4.49 5.22
CA SER A 137 18.90 -5.39 5.51
C SER A 137 18.50 -6.62 6.34
N GLY A 138 19.32 -7.68 6.20
CA GLY A 138 19.25 -8.89 7.02
C GLY A 138 18.06 -9.80 6.77
N GLU A 139 18.05 -10.96 7.45
CA GLU A 139 17.02 -12.00 7.35
C GLU A 139 15.62 -11.47 7.71
N PHE A 140 15.53 -10.58 8.69
CA PHE A 140 14.28 -9.98 9.16
C PHE A 140 13.84 -8.77 8.34
N ARG A 141 14.57 -8.42 7.26
CA ARG A 141 14.23 -7.31 6.35
C ARG A 141 13.98 -6.00 7.11
N ARG A 142 14.85 -5.69 8.07
CA ARG A 142 14.73 -4.46 8.85
C ARG A 142 14.95 -3.24 7.99
N PRO A 143 14.08 -2.22 8.07
CA PRO A 143 14.29 -0.94 7.40
C PRO A 143 15.44 -0.18 8.09
N SER A 144 16.20 0.57 7.31
CA SER A 144 17.16 1.54 7.84
C SER A 144 16.52 2.92 7.86
N THR A 145 15.49 3.06 8.68
CA THR A 145 14.66 4.26 8.77
C THR A 145 14.90 4.96 10.11
N GLU A 146 15.14 6.26 10.10
CA GLU A 146 15.30 7.08 11.29
C GLU A 146 14.28 8.22 11.35
N ILE A 147 13.91 8.65 12.55
CA ILE A 147 13.05 9.81 12.76
C ILE A 147 13.90 11.08 12.57
N ILE A 148 13.52 11.94 11.64
CA ILE A 148 14.15 13.25 11.40
C ILE A 148 13.29 14.43 11.87
N TYR A 149 12.00 14.18 12.17
CA TYR A 149 11.10 15.13 12.80
C TYR A 149 9.96 14.39 13.51
N GLY A 150 9.53 14.88 14.67
CA GLY A 150 8.53 14.23 15.50
C GLY A 150 9.12 13.23 16.48
N THR A 151 8.27 12.38 17.08
CA THR A 151 8.70 11.46 18.14
C THR A 151 8.13 10.05 18.00
N GLU A 152 7.05 9.87 17.23
CA GLU A 152 6.34 8.61 17.12
C GLU A 152 6.43 8.07 15.69
N SER A 153 7.01 6.90 15.51
CA SER A 153 7.17 6.21 14.23
C SER A 153 6.12 5.11 14.00
N GLU A 154 5.34 4.77 15.04
CA GLU A 154 4.23 3.82 14.95
C GLU A 154 2.97 4.55 14.50
N SER A 155 2.28 4.02 13.48
CA SER A 155 1.02 4.57 13.00
C SER A 155 0.19 3.54 12.24
N VAL A 156 -1.08 3.87 11.99
CA VAL A 156 -2.03 2.97 11.32
C VAL A 156 -2.24 3.38 9.87
N ARG A 157 -1.92 2.49 8.94
CA ARG A 157 -2.23 2.63 7.52
C ARG A 157 -3.52 1.89 7.18
N LEU A 158 -4.47 2.61 6.58
CA LEU A 158 -5.65 1.99 5.95
C LEU A 158 -5.32 1.67 4.49
N GLU A 159 -5.40 0.39 4.11
CA GLU A 159 -5.24 -0.04 2.73
C GLU A 159 -6.26 -1.13 2.39
N ASN A 160 -7.04 -0.93 1.32
CA ASN A 160 -8.04 -1.89 0.82
C ASN A 160 -9.02 -2.40 1.89
N GLY A 161 -9.36 -1.55 2.87
CA GLY A 161 -10.27 -1.89 3.98
C GLY A 161 -9.60 -2.66 5.12
N ILE A 162 -8.30 -2.85 5.10
CA ILE A 162 -7.49 -3.42 6.19
C ILE A 162 -6.72 -2.29 6.88
N LEU A 163 -6.68 -2.35 8.20
CA LEU A 163 -5.88 -1.48 9.05
C LEU A 163 -4.57 -2.20 9.40
N TYR A 164 -3.45 -1.59 9.03
CA TYR A 164 -2.11 -2.07 9.38
C TYR A 164 -1.46 -1.11 10.35
N ASP A 165 -1.33 -1.53 11.60
CA ASP A 165 -0.57 -0.85 12.65
C ASP A 165 0.87 -1.36 12.62
N PHE A 166 1.84 -0.48 12.50
CA PHE A 166 3.26 -0.82 12.57
C PHE A 166 4.15 0.42 12.76
N ASP A 167 5.35 0.16 13.25
CA ASP A 167 6.43 1.13 13.38
C ASP A 167 7.32 1.10 12.12
N VAL A 168 7.38 2.22 11.40
CA VAL A 168 8.14 2.32 10.13
C VAL A 168 9.65 2.21 10.30
N THR A 169 10.16 2.35 11.52
CA THR A 169 11.58 2.16 11.85
C THR A 169 11.94 0.69 12.16
N ARG A 170 10.94 -0.16 12.41
CA ARG A 170 11.11 -1.55 12.84
C ARG A 170 10.63 -2.55 11.80
N VAL A 171 9.60 -2.20 11.04
CA VAL A 171 8.94 -3.10 10.08
C VAL A 171 8.83 -2.45 8.72
N MET A 172 9.24 -3.19 7.68
CA MET A 172 9.11 -2.75 6.30
C MET A 172 7.67 -2.94 5.81
N PHE A 173 7.10 -1.92 5.17
CA PHE A 173 5.86 -2.04 4.43
C PHE A 173 6.11 -1.94 2.92
N ALA A 174 5.88 -3.03 2.18
CA ALA A 174 6.07 -3.06 0.73
C ALA A 174 4.85 -2.46 0.01
N SER A 175 4.86 -1.16 -0.23
CA SER A 175 3.80 -0.45 -0.97
C SER A 175 3.56 -1.01 -2.38
N GLY A 176 4.61 -1.48 -3.06
CA GLY A 176 4.51 -2.10 -4.39
C GLY A 176 3.78 -3.45 -4.46
N ASN A 177 3.31 -4.00 -3.34
CA ASN A 177 2.52 -5.24 -3.31
C ASN A 177 1.02 -5.00 -3.11
N THR A 178 0.53 -3.76 -3.25
CA THR A 178 -0.88 -3.38 -3.03
C THR A 178 -1.84 -4.19 -3.91
N ASP A 179 -1.52 -4.39 -5.19
CA ASP A 179 -2.37 -5.14 -6.12
C ASP A 179 -2.45 -6.62 -5.73
N GLU A 180 -1.37 -7.20 -5.24
CA GLU A 180 -1.36 -8.58 -4.79
C GLU A 180 -2.15 -8.75 -3.48
N ARG A 181 -2.07 -7.78 -2.54
CA ARG A 181 -2.93 -7.76 -1.36
C ARG A 181 -4.42 -7.62 -1.72
N MET A 182 -4.74 -6.80 -2.74
CA MET A 182 -6.10 -6.68 -3.26
C MET A 182 -6.57 -8.00 -3.89
N ARG A 183 -5.70 -8.69 -4.62
CA ARG A 183 -6.02 -10.01 -5.19
C ARG A 183 -6.32 -11.03 -4.10
N MET A 184 -5.51 -11.10 -3.05
CA MET A 184 -5.76 -11.99 -1.90
C MET A 184 -7.10 -11.69 -1.22
N ARG A 185 -7.47 -10.43 -1.12
CA ARG A 185 -8.79 -10.02 -0.64
C ARG A 185 -9.94 -10.58 -1.49
N SER A 186 -9.74 -10.64 -2.81
CA SER A 186 -10.77 -11.03 -3.80
C SER A 186 -10.72 -12.51 -4.16
N THR A 187 -9.73 -13.26 -3.68
CA THR A 187 -9.61 -14.70 -3.90
C THR A 187 -10.69 -15.41 -3.10
N ASP A 188 -11.48 -16.26 -3.75
CA ASP A 188 -12.46 -17.11 -3.04
C ASP A 188 -11.71 -18.22 -2.28
N CYS A 189 -11.79 -18.15 -0.95
CA CYS A 189 -11.26 -19.14 -0.02
C CYS A 189 -12.38 -19.72 0.85
N SER A 190 -13.63 -19.71 0.36
CA SER A 190 -14.81 -20.10 1.14
C SER A 190 -14.67 -21.51 1.74
N GLY A 191 -14.68 -21.56 3.07
CA GLY A 191 -14.54 -22.80 3.85
C GLY A 191 -13.11 -23.35 3.90
N GLU A 192 -12.13 -22.73 3.27
CA GLU A 192 -10.75 -23.19 3.21
C GLU A 192 -9.98 -23.00 4.54
N THR A 193 -9.06 -23.91 4.80
CA THR A 193 -7.95 -23.75 5.73
C THR A 193 -6.74 -23.22 4.97
N VAL A 194 -6.34 -22.00 5.29
CA VAL A 194 -5.22 -21.30 4.63
C VAL A 194 -4.00 -21.28 5.55
N VAL A 195 -2.80 -21.46 5.00
CA VAL A 195 -1.54 -21.27 5.71
C VAL A 195 -0.77 -20.13 5.05
N ASP A 196 -0.49 -19.08 5.80
CA ASP A 196 0.44 -18.01 5.42
C ASP A 196 1.79 -18.30 6.08
N MET A 197 2.75 -18.74 5.29
CA MET A 197 4.07 -19.15 5.78
C MET A 197 4.99 -17.98 6.12
N PHE A 198 4.65 -16.76 5.69
CA PHE A 198 5.46 -15.55 5.84
C PHE A 198 4.57 -14.35 6.15
N ALA A 199 3.84 -14.42 7.25
CA ALA A 199 2.72 -13.53 7.52
C ALA A 199 3.14 -12.06 7.70
N GLY A 200 4.37 -11.77 8.15
CA GLY A 200 4.78 -10.41 8.49
C GLY A 200 3.85 -9.82 9.54
N ILE A 201 3.35 -8.63 9.26
CA ILE A 201 2.33 -7.95 10.10
C ILE A 201 0.89 -8.33 9.71
N GLY A 202 0.73 -9.35 8.82
CA GLY A 202 -0.56 -9.82 8.32
C GLY A 202 -0.88 -9.39 6.89
N TYR A 203 0.13 -9.18 6.05
CA TYR A 203 -0.05 -8.61 4.69
C TYR A 203 -1.07 -9.36 3.84
N PHE A 204 -1.03 -10.68 3.81
CA PHE A 204 -2.00 -11.53 3.11
C PHE A 204 -3.00 -12.19 4.06
N THR A 205 -2.57 -12.51 5.26
CA THR A 205 -3.41 -13.09 6.33
C THR A 205 -4.68 -12.29 6.56
N LEU A 206 -4.55 -10.96 6.75
CA LEU A 206 -5.70 -10.11 7.14
C LEU A 206 -6.74 -9.95 6.02
N PRO A 207 -6.36 -9.64 4.75
CA PRO A 207 -7.33 -9.58 3.66
C PRO A 207 -8.06 -10.92 3.46
N ILE A 208 -7.37 -12.04 3.54
CA ILE A 208 -7.96 -13.38 3.42
C ILE A 208 -8.93 -13.66 4.58
N ALA A 209 -8.49 -13.47 5.82
CA ALA A 209 -9.34 -13.74 6.99
C ALA A 209 -10.61 -12.89 7.00
N ARG A 210 -10.53 -11.64 6.52
CA ARG A 210 -11.64 -10.69 6.59
C ARG A 210 -12.61 -10.78 5.42
N PHE A 211 -12.13 -11.03 4.19
CA PHE A 211 -12.92 -10.81 2.99
C PHE A 211 -13.09 -12.04 2.09
N SER A 212 -12.19 -13.04 2.12
CA SER A 212 -12.19 -14.13 1.14
C SER A 212 -12.96 -15.37 1.57
N GLY A 213 -13.67 -15.34 2.69
CA GLY A 213 -14.50 -16.47 3.15
C GLY A 213 -13.72 -17.61 3.81
N ALA A 214 -12.41 -17.47 4.06
CA ALA A 214 -11.62 -18.49 4.70
C ALA A 214 -12.20 -18.91 6.05
N ARG A 215 -12.22 -20.22 6.31
CA ARG A 215 -12.64 -20.80 7.58
C ARG A 215 -11.62 -20.53 8.68
N MET A 216 -10.33 -20.73 8.35
CA MET A 216 -9.21 -20.56 9.29
C MET A 216 -7.94 -20.19 8.53
N VAL A 217 -7.13 -19.28 9.11
CA VAL A 217 -5.83 -18.89 8.57
C VAL A 217 -4.75 -19.14 9.64
N PHE A 218 -3.82 -20.03 9.35
CA PHE A 218 -2.60 -20.22 10.14
C PHE A 218 -1.56 -19.22 9.63
N ALA A 219 -1.13 -18.28 10.48
CA ALA A 219 -0.25 -17.19 10.11
C ALA A 219 1.10 -17.32 10.84
N CYS A 220 2.13 -17.78 10.14
CA CYS A 220 3.46 -18.00 10.71
C CYS A 220 4.38 -16.81 10.40
N GLU A 221 5.01 -16.28 11.45
CA GLU A 221 5.98 -15.20 11.34
C GLU A 221 7.19 -15.51 12.24
N LYS A 222 8.39 -15.36 11.67
CA LYS A 222 9.65 -15.66 12.37
C LYS A 222 10.19 -14.47 13.15
N ASN A 223 9.98 -13.25 12.65
CA ASN A 223 10.43 -12.03 13.30
C ASN A 223 9.50 -11.68 14.47
N PRO A 224 9.99 -11.67 15.75
CA PRO A 224 9.16 -11.36 16.92
C PRO A 224 8.55 -9.95 16.88
N GLU A 225 9.22 -8.97 16.26
CA GLU A 225 8.69 -7.62 16.13
C GLU A 225 7.50 -7.58 15.17
N SER A 226 7.63 -8.16 13.99
CA SER A 226 6.53 -8.30 13.02
C SER A 226 5.38 -9.11 13.60
N TYR A 227 5.69 -10.18 14.33
CA TYR A 227 4.68 -10.99 15.02
C TYR A 227 3.90 -10.19 16.08
N GLY A 228 4.56 -9.30 16.82
CA GLY A 228 3.89 -8.39 17.75
C GLY A 228 2.86 -7.49 17.06
N PHE A 229 3.21 -6.95 15.90
CA PHE A 229 2.29 -6.17 15.07
C PHE A 229 1.21 -7.05 14.41
N LEU A 230 1.52 -8.28 14.01
CA LEU A 230 0.51 -9.24 13.53
C LEU A 230 -0.59 -9.43 14.57
N LEU A 231 -0.24 -9.64 15.85
CA LEU A 231 -1.21 -9.79 16.93
C LEU A 231 -2.09 -8.55 17.14
N LYS A 232 -1.49 -7.35 17.07
CA LYS A 232 -2.25 -6.09 17.12
C LYS A 232 -3.22 -5.98 15.95
N ASN A 233 -2.74 -6.27 14.75
CA ASN A 233 -3.50 -6.13 13.51
C ASN A 233 -4.65 -7.14 13.40
N ILE A 234 -4.48 -8.36 13.87
CA ILE A 234 -5.56 -9.36 13.99
C ILE A 234 -6.73 -8.81 14.82
N ARG A 235 -6.41 -8.20 15.98
CA ARG A 235 -7.43 -7.59 16.85
C ARG A 235 -8.05 -6.35 16.21
N LEU A 236 -7.22 -5.48 15.66
CA LEU A 236 -7.64 -4.21 15.04
C LEU A 236 -8.62 -4.43 13.86
N ASN A 237 -8.45 -5.54 13.14
CA ASN A 237 -9.32 -5.90 12.01
C ASN A 237 -10.47 -6.86 12.40
N GLY A 238 -10.60 -7.25 13.65
CA GLY A 238 -11.71 -8.08 14.14
C GLY A 238 -11.71 -9.50 13.56
N VAL A 239 -10.53 -10.09 13.31
CA VAL A 239 -10.38 -11.43 12.71
C VAL A 239 -9.79 -12.48 13.66
N ALA A 240 -9.77 -12.22 14.96
CA ALA A 240 -9.16 -13.09 15.97
C ALA A 240 -9.75 -14.51 15.98
N GLU A 241 -11.04 -14.67 15.68
CA GLU A 241 -11.72 -15.97 15.63
C GLU A 241 -11.29 -16.83 14.41
N LYS A 242 -10.65 -16.21 13.41
CA LYS A 242 -10.29 -16.88 12.15
C LYS A 242 -8.78 -17.05 11.98
N VAL A 243 -7.94 -16.36 12.76
CA VAL A 243 -6.49 -16.40 12.57
C VAL A 243 -5.81 -17.04 13.76
N ILE A 244 -4.98 -18.05 13.48
CA ILE A 244 -4.09 -18.69 14.44
C ILE A 244 -2.68 -18.18 14.18
N PRO A 245 -2.19 -17.18 14.93
CA PRO A 245 -0.84 -16.67 14.77
C PRO A 245 0.18 -17.62 15.38
N MET A 246 1.32 -17.81 14.73
CA MET A 246 2.39 -18.72 15.15
C MET A 246 3.73 -17.98 15.05
N LEU A 247 4.41 -17.80 16.19
CA LEU A 247 5.77 -17.26 16.21
C LEU A 247 6.77 -18.39 16.00
N GLY A 248 7.58 -18.30 14.93
CA GLY A 248 8.65 -19.26 14.69
C GLY A 248 8.96 -19.51 13.22
N ASP A 249 9.81 -20.50 12.97
CA ASP A 249 10.14 -20.93 11.62
C ASP A 249 8.97 -21.73 11.03
N ASN A 250 8.53 -21.35 9.84
CA ASN A 250 7.40 -21.99 9.16
C ASN A 250 7.63 -23.48 8.82
N ARG A 251 8.88 -23.93 8.78
CA ARG A 251 9.22 -25.35 8.63
C ARG A 251 8.80 -26.19 9.84
N SER A 252 8.58 -25.55 10.99
CA SER A 252 8.13 -26.20 12.23
C SER A 252 6.62 -26.25 12.39
N ILE A 253 5.82 -25.71 11.44
CA ILE A 253 4.36 -25.80 11.51
C ILE A 253 3.94 -27.28 11.56
N PRO A 254 3.13 -27.69 12.56
CA PRO A 254 2.74 -29.09 12.70
C PRO A 254 1.70 -29.51 11.67
N GLY A 255 1.63 -30.82 11.40
CA GLY A 255 0.62 -31.42 10.54
C GLY A 255 1.06 -31.56 9.08
N SER A 256 0.34 -32.41 8.36
CA SER A 256 0.51 -32.68 6.93
C SER A 256 -0.83 -32.84 6.24
N GLY A 257 -0.93 -32.44 4.97
CA GLY A 257 -2.12 -32.62 4.14
C GLY A 257 -3.40 -31.98 4.64
N PHE A 258 -3.31 -30.89 5.43
CA PHE A 258 -4.48 -30.25 6.05
C PHE A 258 -4.86 -28.91 5.41
N ALA A 259 -3.92 -28.26 4.72
CA ALA A 259 -4.14 -26.94 4.13
C ALA A 259 -4.79 -27.05 2.75
N ASP A 260 -5.82 -26.24 2.52
CA ASP A 260 -6.46 -26.08 1.22
C ASP A 260 -5.66 -25.14 0.32
N ARG A 261 -5.02 -24.15 0.95
CA ARG A 261 -4.27 -23.08 0.31
C ARG A 261 -3.05 -22.71 1.14
N ILE A 262 -1.94 -22.42 0.46
CA ILE A 262 -0.71 -21.98 1.11
C ILE A 262 -0.19 -20.73 0.40
N LEU A 263 0.18 -19.71 1.21
CA LEU A 263 0.82 -18.50 0.75
C LEU A 263 2.30 -18.53 1.10
N MET A 264 3.14 -18.37 0.09
CA MET A 264 4.59 -18.30 0.24
C MET A 264 5.06 -16.91 -0.19
N GLY A 265 4.67 -15.87 0.59
CA GLY A 265 4.91 -14.45 0.31
C GLY A 265 6.34 -14.00 0.57
N TYR A 266 7.32 -14.77 0.17
CA TYR A 266 8.75 -14.51 0.28
C TYR A 266 9.39 -14.45 -1.12
N VAL A 267 10.66 -14.01 -1.23
CA VAL A 267 11.37 -13.94 -2.52
C VAL A 267 12.84 -14.31 -2.37
N GLN A 268 13.49 -14.69 -3.47
CA GLN A 268 14.88 -15.08 -3.66
C GLN A 268 15.25 -16.48 -3.18
N THR A 269 14.71 -16.96 -2.07
CA THR A 269 15.02 -18.30 -1.54
C THR A 269 13.76 -19.07 -1.15
N THR A 270 12.62 -18.72 -1.75
CA THR A 270 11.31 -19.30 -1.44
C THR A 270 11.27 -20.81 -1.68
N SER A 271 12.01 -21.31 -2.67
CA SER A 271 12.11 -22.73 -3.00
C SER A 271 12.60 -23.60 -1.83
N LEU A 272 13.42 -23.05 -0.92
CA LEU A 272 13.90 -23.80 0.26
C LEU A 272 12.77 -24.19 1.24
N PHE A 273 11.64 -23.51 1.16
CA PHE A 273 10.47 -23.75 2.03
C PHE A 273 9.37 -24.58 1.32
N LEU A 274 9.52 -24.80 0.02
CA LEU A 274 8.52 -25.50 -0.78
C LEU A 274 8.29 -26.96 -0.34
N PRO A 275 9.31 -27.76 0.06
CA PRO A 275 9.07 -29.10 0.57
C PRO A 275 8.12 -29.11 1.77
N LYS A 276 8.23 -28.12 2.66
CA LYS A 276 7.30 -27.99 3.80
C LYS A 276 5.90 -27.58 3.35
N ALA A 277 5.77 -26.65 2.41
CA ALA A 277 4.47 -26.30 1.83
C ALA A 277 3.80 -27.53 1.19
N VAL A 278 4.54 -28.29 0.38
CA VAL A 278 4.03 -29.53 -0.25
C VAL A 278 3.61 -30.57 0.81
N SER A 279 4.32 -30.67 1.93
CA SER A 279 3.92 -31.58 3.00
C SER A 279 2.59 -31.21 3.65
N MET A 280 2.30 -29.91 3.79
CA MET A 280 1.11 -29.38 4.45
C MET A 280 -0.11 -29.30 3.53
N ILE A 281 0.09 -29.07 2.23
CA ILE A 281 -1.01 -28.91 1.27
C ILE A 281 -1.74 -30.23 1.07
N ARG A 282 -3.06 -30.22 0.97
CA ARG A 282 -3.85 -31.39 0.57
C ARG A 282 -3.79 -31.60 -0.94
N ARG A 283 -4.12 -32.78 -1.41
CA ARG A 283 -4.31 -33.05 -2.83
C ARG A 283 -5.39 -32.13 -3.41
N GLY A 284 -5.10 -31.47 -4.53
CA GLY A 284 -5.96 -30.49 -5.17
C GLY A 284 -5.86 -29.08 -4.56
N GLY A 285 -5.12 -28.89 -3.48
CA GLY A 285 -4.89 -27.58 -2.88
C GLY A 285 -3.97 -26.68 -3.72
N ILE A 286 -3.99 -25.38 -3.44
CA ILE A 286 -3.29 -24.36 -4.23
C ILE A 286 -2.18 -23.73 -3.41
N ILE A 287 -0.98 -23.62 -4.01
CA ILE A 287 0.14 -22.86 -3.47
C ILE A 287 0.29 -21.56 -4.28
N HIS A 288 0.25 -20.41 -3.61
CA HIS A 288 0.64 -19.13 -4.16
C HIS A 288 2.13 -18.92 -3.89
N TYR A 289 2.94 -19.22 -4.89
CA TYR A 289 4.40 -19.24 -4.80
C TYR A 289 4.96 -17.92 -5.33
N HIS A 290 5.56 -17.11 -4.47
CA HIS A 290 6.24 -15.87 -4.84
C HIS A 290 7.74 -16.11 -4.96
N ASP A 291 8.34 -15.59 -6.03
CA ASP A 291 9.80 -15.53 -6.16
C ASP A 291 10.22 -14.48 -7.21
N THR A 292 11.51 -14.27 -7.35
CA THR A 292 12.09 -13.39 -8.37
C THR A 292 12.73 -14.23 -9.47
N PHE A 293 12.40 -13.90 -10.73
CA PHE A 293 12.95 -14.57 -11.90
C PHE A 293 13.41 -13.54 -12.95
N PRO A 294 14.41 -13.88 -13.80
CA PRO A 294 14.65 -13.12 -15.02
C PRO A 294 13.39 -13.07 -15.88
N VAL A 295 13.16 -11.92 -16.49
CA VAL A 295 12.00 -11.73 -17.38
C VAL A 295 12.06 -12.72 -18.55
N GLY A 296 10.98 -13.48 -18.77
CA GLY A 296 10.89 -14.54 -19.79
C GLY A 296 11.29 -15.94 -19.30
N GLU A 297 11.86 -16.08 -18.10
CA GLU A 297 12.25 -17.41 -17.57
C GLU A 297 11.30 -17.95 -16.51
N GLN A 298 10.35 -17.16 -16.05
CA GLN A 298 9.49 -17.48 -14.90
C GLN A 298 8.74 -18.80 -15.06
N GLU A 299 8.21 -19.09 -16.26
CA GLU A 299 7.46 -20.34 -16.50
C GLU A 299 8.35 -21.58 -16.41
N ARG A 300 9.51 -21.56 -17.08
CA ARG A 300 10.50 -22.64 -17.02
C ARG A 300 10.98 -22.87 -15.58
N ARG A 301 11.33 -21.80 -14.87
CA ARG A 301 11.85 -21.88 -13.49
C ARG A 301 10.81 -22.41 -12.51
N VAL A 302 9.56 -21.97 -12.59
CA VAL A 302 8.48 -22.51 -11.75
C VAL A 302 8.30 -24.01 -12.00
N ASN A 303 8.27 -24.45 -13.26
CA ASN A 303 8.14 -25.87 -13.60
C ASN A 303 9.32 -26.71 -13.05
N GLU A 304 10.57 -26.23 -13.18
CA GLU A 304 11.75 -26.89 -12.60
C GLU A 304 11.61 -27.04 -11.08
N ILE A 305 11.34 -25.94 -10.36
CA ILE A 305 11.21 -25.91 -8.90
C ILE A 305 10.13 -26.87 -8.39
N PHE A 306 8.96 -26.89 -9.02
CA PHE A 306 7.87 -27.76 -8.59
C PHE A 306 8.08 -29.21 -8.99
N SER A 307 8.75 -29.51 -10.12
CA SER A 307 9.11 -30.88 -10.51
C SER A 307 10.07 -31.54 -9.53
N GLU A 308 10.92 -30.73 -8.87
CA GLU A 308 11.84 -31.22 -7.82
C GLU A 308 11.14 -31.43 -6.47
N ALA A 309 10.03 -30.71 -6.23
CA ALA A 309 9.38 -30.64 -4.91
C ALA A 309 8.19 -31.57 -4.73
N CYS A 310 7.51 -32.01 -5.81
CA CYS A 310 6.31 -32.85 -5.71
C CYS A 310 6.13 -33.79 -6.92
N GLY A 311 5.31 -34.85 -6.73
CA GLY A 311 5.05 -35.89 -7.74
C GLY A 311 4.12 -35.45 -8.87
N GLY A 312 3.30 -34.40 -8.65
CA GLY A 312 2.39 -33.86 -9.65
C GLY A 312 1.83 -32.50 -9.29
N PHE A 313 1.78 -31.64 -10.29
CA PHE A 313 1.26 -30.28 -10.13
C PHE A 313 0.71 -29.72 -11.46
N GLU A 314 -0.04 -28.66 -11.35
CA GLU A 314 -0.57 -27.87 -12.48
C GLU A 314 -0.33 -26.38 -12.20
N VAL A 315 0.36 -25.67 -13.07
CA VAL A 315 0.52 -24.22 -13.00
C VAL A 315 -0.75 -23.57 -13.55
N LEU A 316 -1.56 -22.99 -12.67
CA LEU A 316 -2.83 -22.34 -13.02
C LEU A 316 -2.61 -20.97 -13.65
N GLY A 317 -1.52 -20.31 -13.32
CA GLY A 317 -1.14 -19.03 -13.87
C GLY A 317 0.09 -18.44 -13.19
N ILE A 318 0.78 -17.57 -13.92
CA ILE A 318 1.93 -16.81 -13.40
C ILE A 318 1.68 -15.33 -13.71
N ARG A 319 1.95 -14.48 -12.73
CA ARG A 319 1.77 -13.02 -12.82
C ARG A 319 2.99 -12.29 -12.35
N GLU A 320 3.35 -11.24 -13.04
CA GLU A 320 4.29 -10.24 -12.54
C GLU A 320 3.60 -9.39 -11.45
N VAL A 321 4.27 -9.25 -10.30
CA VAL A 321 3.82 -8.39 -9.20
C VAL A 321 4.45 -7.01 -9.36
N LYS A 322 5.77 -6.96 -9.62
CA LYS A 322 6.52 -5.73 -9.84
C LYS A 322 7.92 -6.02 -10.36
N SER A 323 8.55 -5.02 -10.98
CA SER A 323 9.98 -5.06 -11.25
C SER A 323 10.77 -5.13 -9.93
N PHE A 324 11.84 -5.92 -9.89
CA PHE A 324 12.70 -6.11 -8.72
C PHE A 324 14.10 -5.51 -8.95
N ALA A 325 14.69 -5.80 -10.10
CA ALA A 325 15.99 -5.30 -10.56
C ALA A 325 15.99 -5.22 -12.10
N PRO A 326 16.99 -4.64 -12.75
CA PRO A 326 17.09 -4.68 -14.20
C PRO A 326 16.96 -6.12 -14.72
N SER A 327 15.99 -6.33 -15.62
CA SER A 327 15.66 -7.64 -16.23
C SER A 327 15.22 -8.74 -15.24
N VAL A 328 14.91 -8.41 -13.99
CA VAL A 328 14.40 -9.34 -12.97
C VAL A 328 13.12 -8.79 -12.38
N SER A 329 12.07 -9.58 -12.34
CA SER A 329 10.79 -9.20 -11.74
C SER A 329 10.36 -10.19 -10.65
N HIS A 330 9.56 -9.69 -9.71
CA HIS A 330 8.86 -10.48 -8.71
C HIS A 330 7.60 -11.04 -9.36
N TYR A 331 7.48 -12.36 -9.35
CA TYR A 331 6.34 -13.10 -9.87
C TYR A 331 5.61 -13.84 -8.75
N VAL A 332 4.34 -14.12 -8.98
CA VAL A 332 3.58 -15.11 -8.23
C VAL A 332 3.03 -16.17 -9.18
N ALA A 333 3.27 -17.43 -8.84
CA ALA A 333 2.70 -18.59 -9.51
C ALA A 333 1.60 -19.19 -8.63
N ASP A 334 0.43 -19.39 -9.21
CA ASP A 334 -0.65 -20.15 -8.57
C ASP A 334 -0.56 -21.58 -9.05
N VAL A 335 -0.22 -22.50 -8.16
CA VAL A 335 0.09 -23.90 -8.50
C VAL A 335 -0.80 -24.85 -7.71
N ARG A 336 -1.55 -25.71 -8.41
CA ARG A 336 -2.35 -26.77 -7.82
C ARG A 336 -1.51 -28.03 -7.65
N ILE A 337 -1.52 -28.63 -6.47
CA ILE A 337 -0.80 -29.86 -6.20
C ILE A 337 -1.73 -31.06 -6.41
N SER A 338 -1.45 -31.89 -7.43
CA SER A 338 -2.23 -33.08 -7.73
C SER A 338 -1.68 -34.32 -7.04
N ASP A 339 -0.37 -34.41 -6.81
CA ASP A 339 0.26 -35.48 -6.08
C ASP A 339 1.49 -35.00 -5.29
N ARG A 340 1.75 -35.63 -4.15
CA ARG A 340 2.92 -35.37 -3.30
C ARG A 340 3.87 -36.57 -3.43
N PHE A 341 5.17 -36.35 -3.36
CA PHE A 341 6.08 -37.49 -3.17
C PHE A 341 5.70 -38.15 -1.85
N ALA A 342 5.65 -39.50 -1.87
CA ALA A 342 5.34 -40.35 -0.72
C ALA A 342 6.42 -40.24 0.37
#